data_1161bca3ff91b9a8cbcf956af466d9d4
#
_entry.id   1161bca3ff91b9a8cbcf956af466d9d4
#
_cell.length_a   1.000
_cell.length_b   1.000
_cell.length_c   1.000
_cell.angle_alpha   90.00
_cell.angle_beta   90.00
_cell.angle_gamma   90.00
#
_symmetry.space_group_name_H-M   'P 1'
#
loop_
_entity.id
_entity.type
_entity.pdbx_description
1 polymer ?
#
loop_
_entity_poly.entity_id
_entity_poly.type
_entity_poly.pdbx_seq_one_letter_code
_entity_poly.pdbx_strand_id
1 'polypeptide(L)'
;MAEMLVPKFKDFLSEAKKEQPFLRLLIVTDEPEEAKTFHTADRLQEECDKLKYPHYLFKLTGGYTTLEDGVRRFHNQDDKKGFEIDKRTVAIIRGSITRKDSWMDFVSILEKEEVCLVNNRQCISICADKYRTSLRLADYGLTEPKTFLINDPEKSVEQVENAGLKFPLILKTLRGSKGVGVLFVESAKSLDSIVQLIHKQDEDADLLAQQYIKTDYDVRVHVLGGKVIAAMKRPVIEGDFRSNVSQGSEP
;
A
#
# COMPACT_ATOMS: atom_id res chain seq x y z
N MET A 1 25.29 -16.13 5.64
CA MET A 1 23.88 -16.40 5.25
C MET A 1 23.06 -16.49 6.53
N ALA A 2 22.31 -15.46 6.87
CA ALA A 2 21.41 -15.50 8.02
C ALA A 2 20.16 -16.25 7.55
N GLU A 3 19.92 -17.42 8.13
CA GLU A 3 18.65 -18.14 7.94
C GLU A 3 17.52 -17.23 8.45
N MET A 4 16.72 -16.75 7.54
CA MET A 4 15.54 -15.96 7.83
C MET A 4 14.48 -16.91 8.41
N LEU A 5 14.32 -16.91 9.73
CA LEU A 5 13.21 -17.56 10.43
C LEU A 5 11.90 -16.83 10.06
N VAL A 6 11.35 -17.17 8.91
CA VAL A 6 10.01 -16.73 8.52
C VAL A 6 9.02 -17.72 9.13
N PRO A 7 8.21 -17.33 10.14
CA PRO A 7 7.10 -18.16 10.57
C PRO A 7 6.24 -18.47 9.34
N LYS A 8 5.99 -19.72 9.08
CA LYS A 8 5.24 -20.12 7.90
C LYS A 8 3.81 -19.59 8.07
N PHE A 9 3.22 -19.08 7.00
CA PHE A 9 1.80 -18.67 6.96
C PHE A 9 0.85 -19.73 7.58
N LYS A 10 1.26 -21.00 7.51
CA LYS A 10 0.64 -22.15 8.17
C LYS A 10 0.55 -22.01 9.70
N ASP A 11 1.56 -21.44 10.34
CA ASP A 11 1.59 -21.28 11.80
C ASP A 11 0.65 -20.15 12.24
N PHE A 12 0.59 -19.05 11.46
CA PHE A 12 -0.40 -17.97 11.65
C PHE A 12 -1.83 -18.49 11.53
N LEU A 13 -2.13 -19.28 10.47
CA LEU A 13 -3.45 -19.89 10.31
C LEU A 13 -3.79 -20.89 11.42
N SER A 14 -2.81 -21.57 11.98
CA SER A 14 -3.01 -22.53 13.07
C SER A 14 -3.28 -21.85 14.42
N GLU A 15 -2.66 -20.70 14.69
CA GLU A 15 -2.97 -19.87 15.86
C GLU A 15 -4.34 -19.22 15.76
N ALA A 16 -4.70 -18.66 14.59
CA ALA A 16 -6.00 -18.07 14.32
C ALA A 16 -7.14 -19.09 14.46
N LYS A 17 -6.92 -20.37 14.11
CA LYS A 17 -7.88 -21.45 14.28
C LYS A 17 -8.20 -21.79 15.74
N LYS A 18 -7.35 -21.42 16.70
CA LYS A 18 -7.57 -21.72 18.13
C LYS A 18 -8.55 -20.76 18.80
N GLU A 19 -8.68 -19.53 18.30
CA GLU A 19 -9.50 -18.50 18.94
C GLU A 19 -10.88 -18.29 18.28
N GLN A 20 -10.98 -18.43 16.94
CA GLN A 20 -12.26 -18.48 16.21
C GLN A 20 -12.08 -19.29 14.92
N PRO A 21 -12.99 -20.19 14.55
CA PRO A 21 -12.87 -20.94 13.31
C PRO A 21 -13.21 -20.03 12.13
N PHE A 22 -12.24 -19.32 11.61
CA PHE A 22 -12.37 -18.72 10.27
C PHE A 22 -12.59 -19.84 9.26
N LEU A 23 -13.66 -19.76 8.50
CA LEU A 23 -14.05 -20.84 7.60
C LEU A 23 -13.55 -20.63 6.19
N ARG A 24 -13.21 -19.39 5.81
CA ARG A 24 -12.88 -19.06 4.42
C ARG A 24 -12.08 -17.78 4.28
N LEU A 25 -11.29 -17.71 3.22
CA LEU A 25 -10.46 -16.58 2.88
C LEU A 25 -10.99 -15.88 1.63
N LEU A 26 -11.15 -14.56 1.67
CA LEU A 26 -11.39 -13.71 0.52
C LEU A 26 -10.09 -12.97 0.18
N ILE A 27 -9.52 -13.22 -0.99
CA ILE A 27 -8.37 -12.48 -1.51
C ILE A 27 -8.92 -11.42 -2.46
N VAL A 28 -8.74 -10.14 -2.12
CA VAL A 28 -9.18 -9.01 -2.93
C VAL A 28 -7.99 -8.40 -3.64
N THR A 29 -8.06 -8.27 -4.97
CA THR A 29 -6.95 -7.73 -5.76
C THR A 29 -7.41 -6.87 -6.94
N ASP A 30 -6.56 -5.91 -7.35
CA ASP A 30 -6.68 -5.16 -8.60
C ASP A 30 -5.67 -5.63 -9.66
N GLU A 31 -4.89 -6.65 -9.36
CA GLU A 31 -3.82 -7.14 -10.23
C GLU A 31 -4.40 -7.73 -11.54
N PRO A 32 -3.94 -7.26 -12.72
CA PRO A 32 -4.38 -7.81 -14.00
C PRO A 32 -3.76 -9.21 -14.22
N GLU A 33 -4.49 -10.10 -14.89
CA GLU A 33 -4.04 -11.46 -15.18
C GLU A 33 -2.73 -11.56 -16.00
N GLU A 34 -2.43 -10.54 -16.80
CA GLU A 34 -1.32 -10.55 -17.77
C GLU A 34 0.00 -10.01 -17.21
N ALA A 35 0.08 -9.58 -15.96
CA ALA A 35 1.31 -9.02 -15.43
C ALA A 35 2.38 -10.11 -15.26
N LYS A 36 3.50 -9.94 -15.92
CA LYS A 36 4.66 -10.88 -15.96
C LYS A 36 5.45 -11.01 -14.64
N THR A 37 4.96 -10.45 -13.54
CA THR A 37 5.65 -10.43 -12.23
C THR A 37 4.85 -11.25 -11.22
N PHE A 38 5.55 -11.85 -10.26
CA PHE A 38 4.94 -12.61 -9.16
C PHE A 38 3.84 -11.82 -8.47
N HIS A 39 2.60 -12.25 -8.66
CA HIS A 39 1.44 -11.67 -8.00
C HIS A 39 1.30 -12.23 -6.60
N THR A 40 1.20 -11.35 -5.62
CA THR A 40 1.00 -11.79 -4.23
C THR A 40 -0.33 -12.53 -4.09
N ALA A 41 -1.35 -12.14 -4.86
CA ALA A 41 -2.66 -12.80 -4.85
C ALA A 41 -2.57 -14.26 -5.32
N ASP A 42 -1.86 -14.54 -6.41
CA ASP A 42 -1.66 -15.89 -6.93
C ASP A 42 -0.92 -16.79 -5.93
N ARG A 43 0.14 -16.24 -5.30
CA ARG A 43 0.88 -16.97 -4.27
C ARG A 43 0.03 -17.29 -3.04
N LEU A 44 -0.85 -16.38 -2.63
CA LEU A 44 -1.81 -16.64 -1.55
C LEU A 44 -2.78 -17.75 -1.95
N GLN A 45 -3.27 -17.73 -3.18
CA GLN A 45 -4.17 -18.75 -3.72
C GLN A 45 -3.49 -20.12 -3.76
N GLU A 46 -2.26 -20.21 -4.32
CA GLU A 46 -1.46 -21.43 -4.32
C GLU A 46 -1.27 -22.03 -2.92
N GLU A 47 -0.98 -21.19 -1.93
CA GLU A 47 -0.83 -21.66 -0.55
C GLU A 47 -2.15 -22.14 0.05
N CYS A 48 -3.27 -21.47 -0.26
CA CYS A 48 -4.59 -21.95 0.14
C CYS A 48 -4.91 -23.31 -0.47
N ASP A 49 -4.61 -23.52 -1.75
CA ASP A 49 -4.80 -24.81 -2.44
C ASP A 49 -3.97 -25.93 -1.81
N LYS A 50 -2.68 -25.69 -1.57
CA LYS A 50 -1.80 -26.63 -0.87
C LYS A 50 -2.31 -27.04 0.52
N LEU A 51 -2.87 -26.06 1.23
CA LEU A 51 -3.43 -26.27 2.57
C LEU A 51 -4.87 -26.76 2.56
N LYS A 52 -5.49 -26.89 1.37
CA LYS A 52 -6.92 -27.19 1.18
C LYS A 52 -7.80 -26.23 2.00
N TYR A 53 -7.42 -24.95 2.02
CA TYR A 53 -8.15 -23.93 2.75
C TYR A 53 -9.20 -23.29 1.84
N PRO A 54 -10.48 -23.22 2.24
CA PRO A 54 -11.52 -22.59 1.42
C PRO A 54 -11.19 -21.12 1.18
N HIS A 55 -11.09 -20.75 -0.10
CA HIS A 55 -10.75 -19.38 -0.49
C HIS A 55 -11.48 -18.95 -1.76
N TYR A 56 -11.50 -17.64 -2.00
CA TYR A 56 -12.01 -17.03 -3.21
C TYR A 56 -11.16 -15.82 -3.59
N LEU A 57 -10.74 -15.76 -4.84
CA LEU A 57 -10.04 -14.62 -5.41
C LEU A 57 -11.07 -13.67 -6.03
N PHE A 58 -11.26 -12.51 -5.43
CA PHE A 58 -12.11 -11.45 -5.95
C PHE A 58 -11.28 -10.41 -6.70
N LYS A 59 -11.61 -10.19 -7.96
CA LYS A 59 -10.97 -9.21 -8.82
C LYS A 59 -11.78 -7.92 -8.82
N LEU A 60 -11.19 -6.82 -8.40
CA LEU A 60 -11.84 -5.51 -8.37
C LEU A 60 -12.21 -5.01 -9.77
N THR A 61 -11.39 -5.34 -10.77
CA THR A 61 -11.71 -5.07 -12.17
C THR A 61 -12.74 -6.07 -12.67
N GLY A 62 -13.93 -5.58 -13.00
CA GLY A 62 -15.07 -6.41 -13.44
C GLY A 62 -15.83 -7.11 -12.30
N GLY A 63 -15.34 -7.03 -11.07
CA GLY A 63 -16.05 -7.58 -9.91
C GLY A 63 -17.24 -6.71 -9.49
N TYR A 64 -18.25 -7.35 -8.92
CA TYR A 64 -19.46 -6.69 -8.40
C TYR A 64 -20.00 -7.41 -7.16
N THR A 65 -20.95 -6.78 -6.47
CA THR A 65 -21.59 -7.38 -5.29
C THR A 65 -23.10 -7.42 -5.48
N THR A 66 -23.73 -8.46 -4.91
CA THR A 66 -25.19 -8.56 -4.77
C THR A 66 -25.59 -8.63 -3.32
N LEU A 67 -26.83 -8.24 -3.02
CA LEU A 67 -27.47 -8.43 -1.73
C LEU A 67 -28.87 -8.99 -2.00
N GLU A 68 -29.05 -10.28 -1.73
CA GLU A 68 -30.31 -11.02 -1.94
C GLU A 68 -30.69 -11.75 -0.64
N ASP A 69 -31.90 -11.57 -0.18
CA ASP A 69 -32.42 -12.18 1.05
C ASP A 69 -31.53 -11.97 2.29
N GLY A 70 -30.91 -10.79 2.38
CA GLY A 70 -29.97 -10.44 3.45
C GLY A 70 -28.60 -11.08 3.33
N VAL A 71 -28.32 -11.84 2.26
CA VAL A 71 -27.05 -12.48 1.99
C VAL A 71 -26.26 -11.67 0.97
N ARG A 72 -25.07 -11.23 1.35
CA ARG A 72 -24.16 -10.52 0.46
C ARG A 72 -23.19 -11.46 -0.21
N ARG A 73 -23.04 -11.29 -1.53
CA ARG A 73 -22.08 -12.08 -2.33
C ARG A 73 -21.16 -11.19 -3.14
N PHE A 74 -19.95 -11.63 -3.32
CA PHE A 74 -18.94 -11.06 -4.19
C PHE A 74 -18.81 -11.93 -5.44
N HIS A 75 -18.87 -11.33 -6.62
CA HIS A 75 -18.86 -12.01 -7.90
C HIS A 75 -17.72 -11.48 -8.77
N ASN A 76 -16.96 -12.36 -9.39
CA ASN A 76 -16.18 -12.01 -10.58
C ASN A 76 -17.10 -11.97 -11.81
N GLN A 77 -16.63 -11.37 -12.90
CA GLN A 77 -17.45 -11.08 -14.08
C GLN A 77 -18.27 -12.28 -14.59
N ASP A 78 -17.68 -13.47 -14.59
CA ASP A 78 -18.28 -14.70 -15.14
C ASP A 78 -18.82 -15.66 -14.06
N ASP A 79 -18.70 -15.29 -12.79
CA ASP A 79 -19.15 -16.10 -11.65
C ASP A 79 -20.55 -15.71 -11.18
N LYS A 80 -21.56 -16.43 -11.67
CA LYS A 80 -22.97 -16.21 -11.30
C LYS A 80 -23.29 -16.62 -9.86
N LYS A 81 -22.53 -17.58 -9.30
CA LYS A 81 -22.78 -18.08 -7.95
C LYS A 81 -22.30 -17.10 -6.88
N GLY A 82 -21.15 -16.49 -7.14
CA GLY A 82 -20.48 -15.58 -6.20
C GLY A 82 -20.01 -16.28 -4.91
N PHE A 83 -19.26 -15.50 -4.14
CA PHE A 83 -18.75 -15.89 -2.85
C PHE A 83 -19.51 -15.17 -1.74
N GLU A 84 -20.21 -15.94 -0.93
CA GLU A 84 -20.94 -15.43 0.23
C GLU A 84 -19.97 -15.03 1.34
N ILE A 85 -20.16 -13.83 1.89
CA ILE A 85 -19.35 -13.32 3.00
C ILE A 85 -20.16 -13.28 4.30
N ASP A 86 -19.49 -13.51 5.40
CA ASP A 86 -19.98 -13.37 6.75
C ASP A 86 -18.82 -13.06 7.72
N LYS A 87 -19.12 -12.87 9.00
CA LYS A 87 -18.14 -12.62 10.07
C LYS A 87 -17.07 -13.69 10.26
N ARG A 88 -17.20 -14.87 9.64
CA ARG A 88 -16.19 -15.94 9.65
C ARG A 88 -15.26 -15.89 8.44
N THR A 89 -15.42 -14.88 7.61
CA THR A 89 -14.53 -14.60 6.47
C THR A 89 -13.37 -13.75 6.95
N VAL A 90 -12.17 -14.08 6.48
CA VAL A 90 -10.99 -13.19 6.53
C VAL A 90 -10.77 -12.66 5.14
N ALA A 91 -10.62 -11.35 4.98
CA ALA A 91 -10.27 -10.75 3.69
C ALA A 91 -8.85 -10.19 3.71
N ILE A 92 -8.03 -10.64 2.77
CA ILE A 92 -6.70 -10.07 2.52
C ILE A 92 -6.81 -9.13 1.33
N ILE A 93 -6.54 -7.84 1.58
CA ILE A 93 -6.62 -6.80 0.56
C ILE A 93 -5.23 -6.58 -0.04
N ARG A 94 -5.12 -6.72 -1.36
CA ARG A 94 -3.86 -6.58 -2.10
C ARG A 94 -4.00 -5.62 -3.29
N GLY A 95 -2.86 -5.04 -3.70
CA GLY A 95 -2.82 -4.16 -4.85
C GLY A 95 -3.06 -2.67 -4.53
N SER A 96 -3.32 -1.88 -5.57
CA SER A 96 -3.47 -0.42 -5.49
C SER A 96 -4.95 -0.02 -5.35
N ILE A 97 -5.61 -0.58 -4.34
CA ILE A 97 -7.06 -0.46 -4.13
C ILE A 97 -7.55 1.01 -3.98
N THR A 98 -6.68 1.91 -3.51
CA THR A 98 -7.01 3.33 -3.36
C THR A 98 -7.00 4.11 -4.68
N ARG A 99 -6.76 3.44 -5.81
CA ARG A 99 -6.81 4.04 -7.15
C ARG A 99 -8.21 4.49 -7.56
N LYS A 100 -9.25 3.85 -7.02
CA LYS A 100 -10.66 4.19 -7.28
C LYS A 100 -11.43 4.21 -5.96
N ASP A 101 -12.24 5.23 -5.76
CA ASP A 101 -13.07 5.31 -4.57
C ASP A 101 -14.08 4.15 -4.50
N SER A 102 -14.64 3.75 -5.65
CA SER A 102 -15.53 2.58 -5.73
C SER A 102 -14.87 1.27 -5.26
N TRP A 103 -13.55 1.13 -5.37
CA TRP A 103 -12.84 -0.03 -4.85
C TRP A 103 -12.73 0.02 -3.31
N MET A 104 -12.56 1.21 -2.75
CA MET A 104 -12.60 1.41 -1.30
C MET A 104 -14.02 1.15 -0.73
N ASP A 105 -15.06 1.30 -1.56
CA ASP A 105 -16.43 0.95 -1.15
C ASP A 105 -16.60 -0.55 -0.97
N PHE A 106 -15.93 -1.41 -1.76
CA PHE A 106 -15.90 -2.86 -1.50
C PHE A 106 -15.31 -3.17 -0.13
N VAL A 107 -14.24 -2.47 0.29
CA VAL A 107 -13.67 -2.63 1.63
C VAL A 107 -14.66 -2.18 2.71
N SER A 108 -15.38 -1.07 2.47
CA SER A 108 -16.43 -0.60 3.39
C SER A 108 -17.58 -1.59 3.54
N ILE A 109 -17.93 -2.30 2.46
CA ILE A 109 -18.92 -3.37 2.50
C ILE A 109 -18.41 -4.50 3.42
N LEU A 110 -17.17 -4.93 3.26
CA LEU A 110 -16.58 -5.98 4.10
C LEU A 110 -16.55 -5.59 5.58
N GLU A 111 -16.25 -4.33 5.90
CA GLU A 111 -16.31 -3.82 7.28
C GLU A 111 -17.73 -3.88 7.86
N LYS A 112 -18.75 -3.51 7.07
CA LYS A 112 -20.17 -3.58 7.50
C LYS A 112 -20.64 -4.99 7.76
N GLU A 113 -20.10 -5.97 7.04
CA GLU A 113 -20.40 -7.40 7.24
C GLU A 113 -19.51 -8.05 8.32
N GLU A 114 -18.82 -7.24 9.12
CA GLU A 114 -17.95 -7.67 10.23
C GLU A 114 -16.86 -8.67 9.79
N VAL A 115 -16.41 -8.57 8.53
CA VAL A 115 -15.33 -9.39 8.00
C VAL A 115 -14.00 -8.97 8.64
N CYS A 116 -13.20 -9.92 9.05
CA CYS A 116 -11.84 -9.65 9.52
C CYS A 116 -10.95 -9.21 8.36
N LEU A 117 -10.51 -7.94 8.37
CA LEU A 117 -9.73 -7.35 7.28
C LEU A 117 -8.23 -7.32 7.56
N VAL A 118 -7.44 -7.73 6.58
CA VAL A 118 -5.97 -7.60 6.58
C VAL A 118 -5.56 -6.82 5.31
N ASN A 119 -5.37 -5.50 5.40
CA ASN A 119 -5.59 -4.57 6.50
C ASN A 119 -6.97 -3.89 6.38
N ASN A 120 -7.41 -3.19 7.44
CA ASN A 120 -8.67 -2.45 7.43
C ASN A 120 -8.61 -1.19 6.54
N ARG A 121 -9.79 -0.62 6.25
CA ARG A 121 -9.95 0.54 5.38
C ARG A 121 -9.13 1.75 5.84
N GLN A 122 -9.14 2.03 7.14
CA GLN A 122 -8.40 3.16 7.70
C GLN A 122 -6.89 3.00 7.49
N CYS A 123 -6.35 1.82 7.79
CA CYS A 123 -4.94 1.50 7.58
C CYS A 123 -4.55 1.64 6.10
N ILE A 124 -5.36 1.08 5.18
CA ILE A 124 -5.13 1.21 3.73
C ILE A 124 -5.11 2.67 3.32
N SER A 125 -6.09 3.48 3.76
CA SER A 125 -6.19 4.90 3.42
C SER A 125 -5.01 5.72 3.92
N ILE A 126 -4.53 5.45 5.15
CA ILE A 126 -3.37 6.14 5.72
C ILE A 126 -2.09 5.75 4.97
N CYS A 127 -1.85 4.47 4.80
CA CYS A 127 -0.61 3.98 4.20
C CYS A 127 -0.48 4.25 2.69
N ALA A 128 -1.59 4.48 2.01
CA ALA A 128 -1.59 4.84 0.58
C ALA A 128 -1.28 6.31 0.31
N ASP A 129 -1.34 7.15 1.33
CA ASP A 129 -1.11 8.59 1.27
C ASP A 129 0.10 8.97 2.13
N LYS A 130 1.12 9.54 1.49
CA LYS A 130 2.39 9.84 2.17
C LYS A 130 2.26 10.91 3.24
N TYR A 131 1.37 11.90 3.03
CA TYR A 131 1.16 12.95 4.03
C TYR A 131 0.38 12.44 5.23
N ARG A 132 -0.68 11.67 5.01
CA ARG A 132 -1.42 11.00 6.09
C ARG A 132 -0.53 10.05 6.88
N THR A 133 0.40 9.35 6.21
CA THR A 133 1.40 8.51 6.88
C THR A 133 2.29 9.36 7.78
N SER A 134 2.84 10.49 7.29
CA SER A 134 3.65 11.41 8.08
C SER A 134 2.89 11.94 9.30
N LEU A 135 1.66 12.41 9.13
CA LEU A 135 0.83 12.87 10.24
C LEU A 135 0.63 11.77 11.28
N ARG A 136 0.38 10.53 10.81
CA ARG A 136 0.18 9.41 11.73
C ARG A 136 1.45 9.02 12.50
N LEU A 137 2.63 9.09 11.86
CA LEU A 137 3.91 8.89 12.55
C LEU A 137 4.15 9.96 13.61
N ALA A 138 3.86 11.22 13.30
CA ALA A 138 3.97 12.33 14.23
C ALA A 138 3.03 12.17 15.44
N ASP A 139 1.78 11.71 15.25
CA ASP A 139 0.84 11.42 16.35
C ASP A 139 1.40 10.41 17.36
N TYR A 140 2.26 9.51 16.92
CA TYR A 140 2.94 8.53 17.79
C TYR A 140 4.32 9.01 18.27
N GLY A 141 4.71 10.24 17.98
CA GLY A 141 6.02 10.79 18.36
C GLY A 141 7.20 10.09 17.68
N LEU A 142 6.96 9.45 16.53
CA LEU A 142 8.03 8.79 15.78
C LEU A 142 8.80 9.82 14.95
N THR A 143 10.13 9.68 14.96
CA THR A 143 11.01 10.56 14.19
C THR A 143 10.85 10.25 12.69
N GLU A 144 10.61 11.29 11.92
CA GLU A 144 10.54 11.23 10.46
C GLU A 144 11.35 12.36 9.81
N PRO A 145 11.70 12.26 8.53
CA PRO A 145 12.27 13.38 7.81
C PRO A 145 11.31 14.58 7.80
N LYS A 146 11.83 15.78 7.97
CA LYS A 146 11.02 17.00 7.92
C LYS A 146 10.19 17.03 6.64
N THR A 147 8.90 17.15 6.76
CA THR A 147 7.92 16.96 5.70
C THR A 147 6.83 18.00 5.76
N PHE A 148 6.43 18.56 4.63
CA PHE A 148 5.26 19.41 4.55
C PHE A 148 4.55 19.32 3.18
N LEU A 149 3.27 19.73 3.16
CA LEU A 149 2.46 19.80 1.96
C LEU A 149 2.63 21.17 1.29
N ILE A 150 2.92 21.20 0.00
CA ILE A 150 2.91 22.44 -0.80
C ILE A 150 1.45 22.78 -1.10
N ASN A 151 0.94 23.87 -0.53
CA ASN A 151 -0.44 24.29 -0.70
C ASN A 151 -0.63 25.36 -1.77
N ASP A 152 0.47 26.03 -2.16
CA ASP A 152 0.47 27.08 -3.17
C ASP A 152 1.63 26.85 -4.13
N PRO A 153 1.36 26.36 -5.34
CA PRO A 153 2.38 26.06 -6.32
C PRO A 153 3.24 27.27 -6.72
N GLU A 154 2.62 28.46 -6.79
CA GLU A 154 3.32 29.70 -7.17
C GLU A 154 4.30 30.17 -6.09
N LYS A 155 4.04 29.77 -4.83
CA LYS A 155 4.89 30.09 -3.68
C LYS A 155 5.65 28.88 -3.14
N SER A 156 5.82 27.86 -3.92
CA SER A 156 6.44 26.59 -3.50
C SER A 156 7.84 26.78 -2.90
N VAL A 157 8.65 27.65 -3.48
CA VAL A 157 10.01 27.97 -2.98
C VAL A 157 9.94 28.69 -1.65
N GLU A 158 9.09 29.72 -1.53
CA GLU A 158 8.91 30.48 -0.27
C GLU A 158 8.41 29.56 0.86
N GLN A 159 7.46 28.67 0.55
CA GLN A 159 6.95 27.69 1.51
C GLN A 159 8.03 26.72 1.99
N VAL A 160 8.90 26.23 1.09
CA VAL A 160 10.04 25.37 1.42
C VAL A 160 11.02 26.07 2.36
N GLU A 161 11.35 27.32 2.06
CA GLU A 161 12.27 28.14 2.88
C GLU A 161 11.67 28.44 4.24
N ASN A 162 10.40 28.88 4.29
CA ASN A 162 9.68 29.16 5.54
C ASN A 162 9.50 27.90 6.41
N ALA A 163 9.31 26.72 5.79
CA ALA A 163 9.32 25.46 6.50
C ALA A 163 10.71 25.05 7.00
N GLY A 164 11.77 25.79 6.62
CA GLY A 164 13.17 25.51 7.01
C GLY A 164 13.69 24.21 6.42
N LEU A 165 13.22 23.81 5.25
CA LEU A 165 13.83 22.76 4.44
C LEU A 165 15.02 23.33 3.64
N LYS A 166 16.00 22.49 3.41
CA LYS A 166 17.20 22.83 2.65
C LYS A 166 17.29 21.93 1.42
N PHE A 167 17.86 22.50 0.35
CA PHE A 167 18.21 21.71 -0.82
C PHE A 167 19.51 20.90 -0.59
N PRO A 168 19.65 19.70 -1.19
CA PRO A 168 18.62 19.02 -1.99
C PRO A 168 17.48 18.49 -1.12
N LEU A 169 16.29 18.37 -1.72
CA LEU A 169 15.11 17.81 -1.08
C LEU A 169 14.42 16.77 -1.97
N ILE A 170 13.47 16.06 -1.42
CA ILE A 170 12.64 15.11 -2.16
C ILE A 170 11.25 15.72 -2.35
N LEU A 171 10.80 15.80 -3.60
CA LEU A 171 9.44 16.16 -3.96
C LEU A 171 8.65 14.88 -4.30
N LYS A 172 7.44 14.75 -3.78
CA LYS A 172 6.61 13.56 -3.95
C LYS A 172 5.17 13.93 -4.26
N THR A 173 4.51 13.16 -5.13
CA THR A 173 3.04 13.13 -5.16
C THR A 173 2.52 12.38 -3.94
N LEU A 174 1.36 12.76 -3.40
CA LEU A 174 0.79 12.12 -2.20
C LEU A 174 0.52 10.63 -2.43
N ARG A 175 -0.06 10.30 -3.56
CA ARG A 175 -0.37 8.92 -3.97
C ARG A 175 0.61 8.45 -5.04
N GLY A 176 0.93 7.18 -5.06
CA GLY A 176 1.84 6.57 -6.01
C GLY A 176 2.62 5.42 -5.38
N SER A 177 3.13 4.53 -6.20
CA SER A 177 3.86 3.35 -5.76
C SER A 177 5.11 3.12 -6.61
N LYS A 178 6.00 2.26 -6.16
CA LYS A 178 7.20 1.80 -6.90
C LYS A 178 8.17 2.93 -7.29
N GLY A 179 8.20 4.04 -6.53
CA GLY A 179 9.07 5.19 -6.79
C GLY A 179 8.59 6.13 -7.90
N VAL A 180 7.43 5.87 -8.50
CA VAL A 180 6.81 6.82 -9.43
C VAL A 180 6.30 8.03 -8.66
N GLY A 181 6.56 9.25 -9.19
CA GLY A 181 6.19 10.50 -8.50
C GLY A 181 7.10 10.86 -7.32
N VAL A 182 8.34 10.35 -7.28
CA VAL A 182 9.38 10.75 -6.32
C VAL A 182 10.54 11.38 -7.08
N LEU A 183 10.83 12.63 -6.79
CA LEU A 183 11.79 13.47 -7.52
C LEU A 183 12.86 14.01 -6.57
N PHE A 184 14.10 13.98 -6.99
CA PHE A 184 15.22 14.63 -6.30
C PHE A 184 15.36 16.06 -6.82
N VAL A 185 15.34 17.02 -5.93
CA VAL A 185 15.31 18.46 -6.28
C VAL A 185 16.52 19.16 -5.65
N GLU A 186 17.42 19.63 -6.50
CA GLU A 186 18.72 20.17 -6.08
C GLU A 186 18.69 21.65 -5.73
N SER A 187 17.71 22.40 -6.24
CA SER A 187 17.67 23.86 -6.09
C SER A 187 16.28 24.44 -6.13
N ALA A 188 16.12 25.66 -5.64
CA ALA A 188 14.89 26.45 -5.72
C ALA A 188 14.38 26.59 -7.16
N LYS A 189 15.26 26.85 -8.11
CA LYS A 189 14.90 26.97 -9.53
C LYS A 189 14.37 25.66 -10.11
N SER A 190 14.96 24.53 -9.74
CA SER A 190 14.47 23.20 -10.14
C SER A 190 13.12 22.91 -9.52
N LEU A 191 12.92 23.26 -8.25
CA LEU A 191 11.62 23.10 -7.56
C LEU A 191 10.52 23.85 -8.31
N ASP A 192 10.72 25.14 -8.54
CA ASP A 192 9.76 26.00 -9.21
C ASP A 192 9.36 25.44 -10.58
N SER A 193 10.34 25.08 -11.40
CA SER A 193 10.10 24.52 -12.73
C SER A 193 9.32 23.18 -12.70
N ILE A 194 9.64 22.31 -11.74
CA ILE A 194 8.98 21.01 -11.59
C ILE A 194 7.54 21.19 -11.12
N VAL A 195 7.33 22.03 -10.11
CA VAL A 195 5.98 22.29 -9.55
C VAL A 195 5.08 22.88 -10.61
N GLN A 196 5.53 23.90 -11.36
CA GLN A 196 4.78 24.49 -12.46
C GLN A 196 4.42 23.46 -13.55
N LEU A 197 5.38 22.57 -13.91
CA LEU A 197 5.13 21.53 -14.91
C LEU A 197 4.05 20.54 -14.44
N ILE A 198 4.10 20.11 -13.17
CA ILE A 198 3.12 19.16 -12.63
C ILE A 198 1.74 19.82 -12.59
N HIS A 199 1.61 21.02 -12.04
CA HIS A 199 0.33 21.72 -11.97
C HIS A 199 -0.25 22.11 -13.34
N LYS A 200 0.59 22.30 -14.35
CA LYS A 200 0.11 22.47 -15.73
C LYS A 200 -0.55 21.23 -16.29
N GLN A 201 -0.13 20.04 -15.82
CA GLN A 201 -0.72 18.76 -16.24
C GLN A 201 -1.91 18.32 -15.38
N ASP A 202 -1.89 18.69 -14.12
CA ASP A 202 -2.90 18.35 -13.11
C ASP A 202 -2.96 19.48 -12.08
N GLU A 203 -3.94 20.37 -12.22
CA GLU A 203 -4.12 21.54 -11.35
C GLU A 203 -4.42 21.16 -9.89
N ASP A 204 -4.99 19.98 -9.67
CA ASP A 204 -5.32 19.43 -8.35
C ASP A 204 -4.22 18.56 -7.73
N ALA A 205 -3.03 18.53 -8.35
CA ALA A 205 -1.92 17.70 -7.88
C ALA A 205 -1.38 18.18 -6.53
N ASP A 206 -1.63 17.41 -5.49
CA ASP A 206 -1.00 17.60 -4.19
C ASP A 206 0.48 17.16 -4.19
N LEU A 207 1.36 18.03 -3.72
CA LEU A 207 2.79 17.79 -3.67
C LEU A 207 3.34 17.87 -2.24
N LEU A 208 4.18 16.91 -1.90
CA LEU A 208 4.86 16.81 -0.62
C LEU A 208 6.34 17.13 -0.79
N ALA A 209 6.85 18.13 -0.07
CA ALA A 209 8.27 18.37 0.06
C ALA A 209 8.80 17.72 1.33
N GLN A 210 9.92 17.00 1.20
CA GLN A 210 10.53 16.26 2.30
C GLN A 210 12.03 16.43 2.32
N GLN A 211 12.60 16.51 3.52
CA GLN A 211 14.04 16.52 3.75
C GLN A 211 14.69 15.30 3.09
N TYR A 212 15.72 15.54 2.30
CA TYR A 212 16.56 14.46 1.79
C TYR A 212 17.49 13.96 2.88
N ILE A 213 17.45 12.66 3.12
CA ILE A 213 18.37 11.95 4.02
C ILE A 213 19.29 11.09 3.16
N LYS A 214 20.58 11.46 3.11
CA LYS A 214 21.57 10.66 2.41
C LYS A 214 21.81 9.35 3.17
N THR A 215 21.62 8.24 2.50
CA THR A 215 21.83 6.90 3.04
C THR A 215 22.30 5.96 1.95
N ASP A 216 23.03 4.92 2.32
CA ASP A 216 23.49 3.89 1.40
C ASP A 216 22.49 2.73 1.29
N TYR A 217 21.51 2.69 2.18
CA TYR A 217 20.47 1.65 2.18
C TYR A 217 19.23 2.09 2.96
N ASP A 218 18.14 1.39 2.74
CA ASP A 218 16.99 1.37 3.64
C ASP A 218 16.76 -0.04 4.22
N VAL A 219 15.90 -0.12 5.22
CA VAL A 219 15.47 -1.42 5.80
C VAL A 219 13.98 -1.58 5.63
N ARG A 220 13.57 -2.63 4.92
CA ARG A 220 12.18 -3.03 4.83
C ARG A 220 11.84 -4.04 5.91
N VAL A 221 10.89 -3.69 6.74
CA VAL A 221 10.42 -4.56 7.83
C VAL A 221 9.01 -5.05 7.52
N HIS A 222 8.79 -6.36 7.66
CA HIS A 222 7.48 -6.97 7.55
C HIS A 222 6.95 -7.30 8.95
N VAL A 223 5.74 -6.81 9.23
CA VAL A 223 5.07 -7.00 10.52
C VAL A 223 3.76 -7.74 10.29
N LEU A 224 3.51 -8.77 11.08
CA LEU A 224 2.27 -9.54 11.08
C LEU A 224 1.84 -9.80 12.52
N GLY A 225 0.57 -9.49 12.85
CA GLY A 225 0.04 -9.66 14.20
C GLY A 225 0.85 -8.93 15.28
N GLY A 226 1.37 -7.73 14.96
CA GLY A 226 2.19 -6.92 15.87
C GLY A 226 3.63 -7.41 16.05
N LYS A 227 4.05 -8.48 15.36
CA LYS A 227 5.41 -9.04 15.45
C LYS A 227 6.18 -8.84 14.15
N VAL A 228 7.45 -8.50 14.25
CA VAL A 228 8.36 -8.49 13.10
C VAL A 228 8.61 -9.93 12.67
N ILE A 229 8.25 -10.24 11.42
CA ILE A 229 8.42 -11.58 10.84
C ILE A 229 9.57 -11.66 9.85
N ALA A 230 9.96 -10.53 9.26
CA ALA A 230 11.11 -10.44 8.36
C ALA A 230 11.64 -9.01 8.32
N ALA A 231 12.92 -8.86 8.05
CA ALA A 231 13.55 -7.59 7.72
C ALA A 231 14.58 -7.82 6.61
N MET A 232 14.67 -6.89 5.66
CA MET A 232 15.66 -6.93 4.59
C MET A 232 16.32 -5.56 4.42
N LYS A 233 17.63 -5.57 4.21
CA LYS A 233 18.39 -4.39 3.83
C LYS A 233 18.32 -4.25 2.30
N ARG A 234 17.96 -3.05 1.83
CA ARG A 234 17.93 -2.74 0.40
C ARG A 234 18.93 -1.64 0.09
N PRO A 235 19.99 -1.94 -0.65
CA PRO A 235 20.99 -0.93 -1.03
C PRO A 235 20.39 0.11 -1.96
N VAL A 236 20.87 1.34 -1.86
CA VAL A 236 20.60 2.38 -2.86
C VAL A 236 21.38 2.02 -4.12
N ILE A 237 20.75 2.18 -5.28
CA ILE A 237 21.36 1.90 -6.59
C ILE A 237 22.42 2.97 -6.87
N GLU A 238 23.58 2.59 -7.35
CA GLU A 238 24.63 3.53 -7.74
C GLU A 238 24.09 4.49 -8.83
N GLY A 239 24.22 5.79 -8.58
CA GLY A 239 23.70 6.83 -9.47
C GLY A 239 22.21 7.15 -9.28
N ASP A 240 21.51 6.52 -8.33
CA ASP A 240 20.13 6.85 -7.94
C ASP A 240 20.08 7.26 -6.45
N PHE A 241 19.01 7.86 -6.03
CA PHE A 241 18.70 8.17 -4.63
C PHE A 241 17.68 7.20 -4.04
N ARG A 242 17.20 6.23 -4.82
CA ARG A 242 16.15 5.26 -4.47
C ARG A 242 16.73 3.88 -4.23
N SER A 243 16.11 3.12 -3.34
CA SER A 243 16.46 1.74 -2.95
C SER A 243 15.39 0.72 -3.34
N ASN A 244 14.48 1.08 -4.28
CA ASN A 244 13.37 0.21 -4.64
C ASN A 244 13.80 -0.95 -5.53
N VAL A 245 13.52 -2.19 -5.12
CA VAL A 245 13.77 -3.41 -5.92
C VAL A 245 13.12 -3.34 -7.30
N SER A 246 11.94 -2.70 -7.42
CA SER A 246 11.27 -2.48 -8.72
C SER A 246 12.04 -1.58 -9.68
N GLN A 247 13.06 -0.89 -9.21
CA GLN A 247 13.96 -0.05 -10.01
C GLN A 247 15.34 -0.71 -10.23
N GLY A 248 15.51 -1.99 -9.85
CA GLY A 248 16.71 -2.77 -10.09
C GLY A 248 17.64 -2.96 -8.87
N SER A 249 17.23 -2.52 -7.67
CA SER A 249 17.95 -2.86 -6.44
C SER A 249 17.82 -4.35 -6.14
N GLU A 250 18.91 -5.05 -5.93
CA GLU A 250 18.92 -6.43 -5.43
C GLU A 250 18.92 -6.41 -3.90
N PRO A 251 18.05 -7.21 -3.24
CA PRO A 251 17.96 -7.28 -1.78
C PRO A 251 19.08 -8.04 -1.11
#